data_07124f98f00b2232ea7c4917441e26d3
#
_entry.id   07124f98f00b2232ea7c4917441e26d3
#
_cell.length_a   1.000
_cell.length_b   1.000
_cell.length_c   1.000
_cell.angle_alpha   90.00
_cell.angle_beta   90.00
_cell.angle_gamma   90.00
#
_symmetry.space_group_name_H-M   'P 1'
#
loop_
_entity.id
_entity.type
_entity.pdbx_description
1 polymer ?
#
loop_
_entity_poly.entity_id
_entity_poly.type
_entity_poly.pdbx_seq_one_letter_code
_entity_poly.pdbx_strand_id
1 'polypeptide(L)'
;MQLKTALLSTAVVAALAGVAFHSARSDVPASPLATTASTAGSVASVAHDTRLTASAKHASSHIAALSDTGARAGSELAFSSTSPAQADTTSAAERARQLLRNAAAKEVNLAAADGFVARDVMIDRDGTEHVRMERTYEGLPVIGGDMVVHSHNGQLTSITQGDNMRTTLRPSLKPGISAEQARIEAGAKFDGTVASLDPAKLVVYARGGGEPTLAYQVGLQGARNGDQAPGVMSYFLDARTGALLEAEDHFQTAAANGTGKTLTLGNVGIVSNSVSGGFQLTDPSRGSGQTLDARNSTSTFSAVAFNDADNIWGNNTTSDRATAAADAHYGVAATWDYFKNVHARNGIFNDGRGVKSYVHYGSNYFNAGWNGSYMVYGDGDSSNGNTPLVALDVAGHEMSHGVNSATANLGYYNVKDSGGINEANSDILGTLVEYSVGNAIDQGDYLIGEEVYPASQGATKALRTMFKQDADGKSISCYPVGGFSASLTARGGKYDPHFTSGVGNRAFFLFAEGVTPQAGFNYTKAQLVCNNDTTIVGIGRAKAGAIWYRALTRYFVSSTTYPQARAGTLQAAADLYGNGSTEYQTVARAWSAAGVN
;
A
#
# COMPACT_ATOMS: atom_id res chain seq x y z
N MET A 1 -24.75 -33.13 44.73
CA MET A 1 -24.99 -31.99 45.62
C MET A 1 -24.65 -30.76 44.76
N GLN A 2 -25.58 -30.29 43.93
CA GLN A 2 -26.50 -29.16 44.09
C GLN A 2 -25.78 -27.95 44.71
N LEU A 3 -25.65 -26.82 44.08
CA LEU A 3 -26.54 -25.74 43.61
C LEU A 3 -25.63 -24.50 43.43
N LYS A 4 -25.84 -23.44 42.74
CA LYS A 4 -26.90 -22.75 41.99
C LYS A 4 -26.30 -21.57 41.22
N THR A 5 -26.93 -21.28 40.14
CA THR A 5 -26.91 -20.09 39.30
C THR A 5 -27.13 -18.76 40.03
N ALA A 6 -26.50 -17.69 39.61
CA ALA A 6 -27.07 -16.33 39.66
C ALA A 6 -26.53 -15.44 38.56
N LEU A 7 -27.42 -15.03 37.66
CA LEU A 7 -27.30 -13.89 36.76
C LEU A 7 -27.43 -12.58 37.55
N LEU A 8 -26.62 -11.57 37.19
CA LEU A 8 -26.95 -10.18 37.49
C LEU A 8 -26.58 -9.31 36.30
N SER A 9 -27.62 -8.86 35.62
CA SER A 9 -27.61 -7.75 34.66
C SER A 9 -27.57 -6.43 35.43
N THR A 10 -26.67 -5.51 35.01
CA THR A 10 -26.75 -4.12 35.44
C THR A 10 -26.69 -3.21 34.22
N ALA A 11 -27.82 -2.58 33.97
CA ALA A 11 -27.96 -1.45 33.05
C ALA A 11 -27.33 -0.22 33.68
N VAL A 12 -26.51 0.52 32.89
CA VAL A 12 -26.04 1.85 33.29
C VAL A 12 -26.81 2.89 32.49
N VAL A 13 -27.58 3.70 33.21
CA VAL A 13 -28.30 4.87 32.75
C VAL A 13 -27.29 6.03 32.65
N ALA A 14 -27.20 6.67 31.49
CA ALA A 14 -26.43 7.90 31.31
C ALA A 14 -27.23 9.11 31.77
N ALA A 15 -26.68 9.88 32.71
CA ALA A 15 -27.22 11.15 33.16
C ALA A 15 -26.56 12.28 32.36
N LEU A 16 -27.36 13.05 31.63
CA LEU A 16 -27.01 14.32 31.02
C LEU A 16 -26.97 15.41 32.10
N ALA A 17 -25.82 16.05 32.28
CA ALA A 17 -25.69 17.31 32.99
C ALA A 17 -25.43 18.42 32.00
N GLY A 18 -26.40 19.32 31.82
CA GLY A 18 -26.27 20.53 31.03
C GLY A 18 -25.51 21.60 31.82
N VAL A 19 -24.57 22.26 31.16
CA VAL A 19 -23.95 23.49 31.64
C VAL A 19 -24.33 24.60 30.70
N ALA A 20 -25.11 25.56 31.24
CA ALA A 20 -25.48 26.80 30.57
C ALA A 20 -24.31 27.79 30.66
N PHE A 21 -23.85 28.31 29.53
CA PHE A 21 -22.97 29.47 29.51
C PHE A 21 -23.76 30.73 29.22
N HIS A 22 -23.64 31.68 30.13
CA HIS A 22 -24.15 33.06 30.02
C HIS A 22 -23.35 33.84 28.98
N SER A 23 -24.08 34.48 28.08
CA SER A 23 -23.53 35.47 27.15
C SER A 23 -23.36 36.83 27.87
N ALA A 24 -22.14 37.35 27.90
CA ALA A 24 -21.89 38.73 28.21
C ALA A 24 -21.66 39.49 26.90
N ARG A 25 -22.56 40.44 26.61
CA ARG A 25 -22.38 41.47 25.60
C ARG A 25 -21.40 42.52 26.08
N SER A 26 -20.49 42.95 25.22
CA SER A 26 -19.84 44.26 25.33
C SER A 26 -19.94 44.98 23.98
N ASP A 27 -20.61 46.10 24.03
CA ASP A 27 -20.78 47.09 22.98
C ASP A 27 -19.46 47.83 22.69
N VAL A 28 -19.15 48.06 21.42
CA VAL A 28 -18.22 49.12 20.98
C VAL A 28 -18.69 49.63 19.61
N PRO A 29 -18.60 50.97 19.37
CA PRO A 29 -19.44 51.70 18.42
C PRO A 29 -18.91 51.77 16.99
N ALA A 30 -19.83 51.98 16.08
CA ALA A 30 -19.61 52.32 14.67
C ALA A 30 -19.20 53.76 14.44
N SER A 31 -18.36 54.02 13.45
CA SER A 31 -18.36 55.23 12.61
C SER A 31 -17.27 55.24 11.56
N PRO A 32 -17.36 56.02 10.46
CA PRO A 32 -18.37 55.98 9.40
C PRO A 32 -17.79 55.86 7.98
N LEU A 33 -18.70 55.72 7.03
CA LEU A 33 -18.55 55.72 5.58
C LEU A 33 -17.66 56.81 4.99
N ALA A 34 -16.95 56.46 3.90
CA ALA A 34 -16.67 57.39 2.82
C ALA A 34 -17.08 56.76 1.49
N THR A 35 -18.06 57.32 0.89
CA THR A 35 -18.59 57.11 -0.46
C THR A 35 -17.70 57.79 -1.48
N THR A 36 -17.35 57.09 -2.58
CA THR A 36 -17.23 57.75 -3.88
C THR A 36 -17.81 56.86 -4.97
N ALA A 37 -18.69 57.46 -5.72
CA ALA A 37 -19.50 56.89 -6.79
C ALA A 37 -18.83 57.11 -8.16
N SER A 38 -19.45 56.44 -9.13
CA SER A 38 -19.41 56.72 -10.60
C SER A 38 -18.38 55.88 -11.35
N THR A 39 -18.70 55.15 -12.44
CA THR A 39 -19.69 55.44 -13.50
C THR A 39 -20.05 54.17 -14.24
N ALA A 40 -21.24 54.16 -14.78
CA ALA A 40 -21.87 53.12 -15.58
C ALA A 40 -21.27 52.99 -16.98
N GLY A 41 -21.29 51.78 -17.51
CA GLY A 41 -21.01 51.49 -18.92
C GLY A 41 -21.77 50.22 -19.35
N SER A 42 -22.78 50.48 -20.07
CA SER A 42 -23.87 49.78 -20.73
C SER A 42 -23.69 48.33 -21.20
N VAL A 43 -24.78 47.65 -21.04
CA VAL A 43 -25.35 46.42 -21.56
C VAL A 43 -25.19 46.24 -23.08
N ALA A 44 -24.86 45.02 -23.50
CA ALA A 44 -25.34 44.46 -24.75
C ALA A 44 -25.64 42.98 -24.55
N SER A 45 -26.90 42.65 -24.57
CA SER A 45 -27.49 41.35 -24.71
C SER A 45 -27.32 40.85 -26.14
N VAL A 46 -26.92 39.61 -26.35
CA VAL A 46 -27.25 38.85 -27.56
C VAL A 46 -27.70 37.45 -27.16
N ALA A 47 -28.83 37.12 -27.72
CA ALA A 47 -29.63 35.91 -27.48
C ALA A 47 -29.04 34.64 -28.13
N HIS A 48 -29.46 33.53 -27.51
CA HIS A 48 -29.66 32.19 -28.07
C HIS A 48 -29.39 31.96 -29.56
N ASP A 49 -28.61 30.96 -29.86
CA ASP A 49 -29.06 29.96 -30.82
C ASP A 49 -28.51 28.55 -30.49
N THR A 50 -29.46 27.64 -30.39
CA THR A 50 -29.32 26.20 -30.31
C THR A 50 -28.89 25.63 -31.65
N ARG A 51 -27.86 24.79 -31.69
CA ARG A 51 -27.79 23.62 -32.57
C ARG A 51 -26.68 22.65 -32.16
N LEU A 52 -27.10 21.57 -31.55
CA LEU A 52 -26.35 20.32 -31.53
C LEU A 52 -26.34 19.71 -32.95
N THR A 53 -25.17 19.56 -33.54
CA THR A 53 -24.94 18.52 -34.54
C THR A 53 -23.57 17.94 -34.37
N ALA A 54 -23.54 16.60 -34.29
CA ALA A 54 -22.39 15.75 -34.21
C ALA A 54 -21.38 15.96 -35.34
N SER A 55 -20.10 15.93 -35.03
CA SER A 55 -19.08 15.51 -35.97
C SER A 55 -17.93 14.83 -35.26
N ALA A 56 -18.03 13.51 -35.23
CA ALA A 56 -16.87 12.64 -35.07
C ALA A 56 -16.14 12.59 -36.42
N LYS A 57 -14.96 13.21 -36.50
CA LYS A 57 -13.90 12.89 -37.47
C LYS A 57 -12.68 13.81 -37.21
N HIS A 58 -11.51 13.16 -37.16
CA HIS A 58 -10.13 13.69 -37.17
C HIS A 58 -9.39 13.55 -35.84
N ALA A 59 -8.91 12.34 -35.62
CA ALA A 59 -7.62 12.13 -34.97
C ALA A 59 -6.86 11.10 -35.82
N SER A 60 -6.28 11.57 -36.90
CA SER A 60 -5.26 10.83 -37.64
C SER A 60 -4.28 11.86 -38.24
N SER A 61 -3.01 11.54 -38.13
CA SER A 61 -1.85 12.28 -38.63
C SER A 61 -1.20 13.25 -37.63
N HIS A 62 -0.14 12.74 -36.97
CA HIS A 62 1.21 13.31 -36.95
C HIS A 62 2.16 12.36 -36.17
N ILE A 63 2.60 11.31 -36.84
CA ILE A 63 3.90 10.69 -36.57
C ILE A 63 4.61 10.64 -37.93
N ALA A 64 5.49 11.60 -38.15
CA ALA A 64 6.47 11.55 -39.22
C ALA A 64 7.82 12.05 -38.70
N ALA A 65 8.81 11.22 -38.93
CA ALA A 65 10.24 11.49 -38.97
C ALA A 65 11.02 11.57 -37.64
N LEU A 66 11.63 10.44 -37.30
CA LEU A 66 13.06 10.38 -37.01
C LEU A 66 13.61 9.15 -37.73
N SER A 67 14.33 9.41 -38.81
CA SER A 67 15.14 8.44 -39.56
C SER A 67 16.48 8.27 -38.85
N ASP A 68 16.81 7.05 -38.60
CA ASP A 68 17.85 6.21 -39.23
C ASP A 68 19.24 6.23 -38.57
N THR A 69 19.66 5.10 -38.06
CA THR A 69 20.74 4.24 -38.51
C THR A 69 20.97 3.07 -37.56
N GLY A 70 20.97 1.83 -38.08
CA GLY A 70 21.49 0.67 -37.35
C GLY A 70 20.73 -0.64 -37.60
N ALA A 71 21.02 -1.25 -38.75
CA ALA A 71 20.50 -2.56 -39.13
C ALA A 71 20.88 -3.68 -38.16
N ARG A 72 19.86 -4.48 -37.72
CA ARG A 72 19.98 -5.93 -37.56
C ARG A 72 18.64 -6.59 -37.83
N ALA A 73 18.68 -7.61 -38.67
CA ALA A 73 17.59 -8.40 -39.16
C ALA A 73 16.79 -9.09 -38.01
N GLY A 74 15.50 -8.88 -37.98
CA GLY A 74 14.53 -9.65 -37.25
C GLY A 74 13.20 -9.54 -37.97
N SER A 75 12.62 -10.65 -38.35
CA SER A 75 11.45 -10.85 -39.19
C SER A 75 10.33 -9.84 -38.92
N GLU A 76 10.07 -8.95 -39.88
CA GLU A 76 8.84 -8.15 -39.94
C GLU A 76 7.62 -9.04 -40.12
N LEU A 77 6.74 -9.06 -39.10
CA LEU A 77 5.36 -9.42 -39.29
C LEU A 77 4.64 -8.26 -39.94
N ALA A 78 4.57 -8.30 -41.26
CA ALA A 78 3.79 -7.34 -42.05
C ALA A 78 2.30 -7.49 -41.74
N PHE A 79 1.73 -6.54 -40.99
CA PHE A 79 0.29 -6.38 -40.90
C PHE A 79 -0.26 -5.83 -42.21
N SER A 80 -0.67 -6.73 -43.08
CA SER A 80 -1.43 -6.36 -44.28
C SER A 80 -2.87 -6.12 -43.87
N SER A 81 -3.34 -4.87 -43.91
CA SER A 81 -4.75 -4.49 -43.73
C SER A 81 -5.56 -4.84 -44.99
N THR A 82 -5.92 -6.10 -45.16
CA THR A 82 -7.10 -6.46 -45.94
C THR A 82 -8.24 -6.66 -44.95
N SER A 83 -9.26 -5.80 -45.05
CA SER A 83 -10.50 -5.98 -44.28
C SER A 83 -11.03 -7.41 -44.49
N PRO A 84 -11.16 -8.23 -43.45
CA PRO A 84 -11.91 -9.48 -43.59
C PRO A 84 -13.34 -9.13 -43.95
N ALA A 85 -13.95 -9.91 -44.80
CA ALA A 85 -15.42 -9.91 -44.97
C ALA A 85 -16.03 -9.85 -43.57
N GLN A 86 -17.06 -9.01 -43.41
CA GLN A 86 -17.73 -8.77 -42.12
C GLN A 86 -18.14 -10.13 -41.55
N ALA A 87 -17.32 -10.67 -40.65
CA ALA A 87 -17.53 -11.96 -40.05
C ALA A 87 -18.86 -11.90 -39.29
N ASP A 88 -19.69 -12.92 -39.41
CA ASP A 88 -21.01 -13.00 -38.80
C ASP A 88 -20.87 -13.14 -37.27
N THR A 89 -20.65 -12.00 -36.61
CA THR A 89 -20.47 -11.93 -35.15
C THR A 89 -21.70 -12.39 -34.39
N THR A 90 -22.90 -12.31 -34.98
CA THR A 90 -24.16 -12.80 -34.40
C THR A 90 -24.16 -14.30 -34.32
N SER A 91 -23.74 -14.97 -35.41
CA SER A 91 -23.65 -16.43 -35.44
C SER A 91 -22.56 -16.98 -34.53
N ALA A 92 -21.41 -16.27 -34.38
CA ALA A 92 -20.36 -16.65 -33.44
C ALA A 92 -20.84 -16.57 -31.97
N ALA A 93 -21.56 -15.50 -31.63
CA ALA A 93 -22.17 -15.35 -30.30
C ALA A 93 -23.16 -16.46 -29.98
N GLU A 94 -23.96 -16.88 -30.94
CA GLU A 94 -24.93 -17.95 -30.77
C GLU A 94 -24.25 -19.33 -30.65
N ARG A 95 -23.24 -19.60 -31.47
CA ARG A 95 -22.38 -20.80 -31.29
C ARG A 95 -21.78 -20.89 -29.92
N ALA A 96 -21.21 -19.79 -29.42
CA ALA A 96 -20.62 -19.74 -28.07
C ALA A 96 -21.65 -20.06 -26.97
N ARG A 97 -22.90 -19.53 -27.08
CA ARG A 97 -23.98 -19.88 -26.13
C ARG A 97 -24.34 -21.35 -26.18
N GLN A 98 -24.39 -21.96 -27.36
CA GLN A 98 -24.68 -23.39 -27.52
C GLN A 98 -23.54 -24.25 -26.96
N LEU A 99 -22.29 -23.87 -27.17
CA LEU A 99 -21.14 -24.57 -26.64
C LEU A 99 -21.12 -24.53 -25.10
N LEU A 100 -21.44 -23.38 -24.47
CA LEU A 100 -21.56 -23.27 -23.02
C LEU A 100 -22.67 -24.17 -22.46
N ARG A 101 -23.81 -24.27 -23.13
CA ARG A 101 -24.95 -25.09 -22.67
C ARG A 101 -24.74 -26.59 -22.87
N ASN A 102 -24.02 -27.00 -23.91
CA ASN A 102 -23.89 -28.39 -24.30
C ASN A 102 -22.53 -28.99 -23.93
N ALA A 103 -21.45 -28.43 -24.45
CA ALA A 103 -20.12 -29.00 -24.32
C ALA A 103 -19.44 -28.65 -23.00
N ALA A 104 -19.69 -27.45 -22.50
CA ALA A 104 -18.97 -26.89 -21.36
C ALA A 104 -19.80 -26.71 -20.08
N ALA A 105 -21.03 -27.21 -20.04
CA ALA A 105 -21.95 -26.97 -18.93
C ALA A 105 -21.37 -27.34 -17.54
N LYS A 106 -20.63 -28.46 -17.46
CA LYS A 106 -19.95 -28.89 -16.22
C LYS A 106 -18.72 -28.06 -15.92
N GLU A 107 -17.98 -27.68 -16.95
CA GLU A 107 -16.73 -26.91 -16.80
C GLU A 107 -16.99 -25.52 -16.21
N VAL A 108 -18.10 -24.89 -16.62
CA VAL A 108 -18.49 -23.56 -16.13
C VAL A 108 -19.47 -23.61 -14.95
N ASN A 109 -19.71 -24.76 -14.34
CA ASN A 109 -20.67 -24.92 -13.24
C ASN A 109 -22.04 -24.29 -13.56
N LEU A 110 -22.61 -24.67 -14.71
CA LEU A 110 -23.89 -24.14 -15.23
C LEU A 110 -25.04 -24.57 -14.36
N ALA A 111 -25.84 -23.62 -13.88
CA ALA A 111 -27.15 -23.86 -13.28
C ALA A 111 -28.26 -23.68 -14.31
N ALA A 112 -29.46 -24.27 -14.08
CA ALA A 112 -30.55 -24.30 -15.05
C ALA A 112 -31.05 -22.89 -15.46
N ALA A 113 -30.98 -21.93 -14.56
CA ALA A 113 -31.43 -20.56 -14.78
C ALA A 113 -30.32 -19.58 -15.18
N ASP A 114 -29.10 -20.07 -15.40
CA ASP A 114 -28.01 -19.24 -15.91
C ASP A 114 -28.23 -18.93 -17.40
N GLY A 115 -27.94 -17.69 -17.78
CA GLY A 115 -27.91 -17.19 -19.13
C GLY A 115 -26.55 -16.59 -19.48
N PHE A 116 -26.37 -16.30 -20.79
CA PHE A 116 -25.13 -15.68 -21.27
C PHE A 116 -25.43 -14.59 -22.29
N VAL A 117 -24.80 -13.42 -22.11
CA VAL A 117 -24.87 -12.28 -23.03
C VAL A 117 -23.50 -12.07 -23.65
N ALA A 118 -23.40 -12.11 -24.97
CA ALA A 118 -22.16 -11.79 -25.67
C ALA A 118 -21.89 -10.27 -25.57
N ARG A 119 -20.67 -9.90 -25.22
CA ARG A 119 -20.22 -8.51 -25.12
C ARG A 119 -19.31 -8.13 -26.26
N ASP A 120 -18.43 -9.04 -26.65
CA ASP A 120 -17.46 -8.82 -27.69
C ASP A 120 -17.19 -10.11 -28.46
N VAL A 121 -16.88 -10.00 -29.74
CA VAL A 121 -16.56 -11.12 -30.63
C VAL A 121 -15.36 -10.76 -31.46
N MET A 122 -14.31 -11.56 -31.35
CA MET A 122 -13.12 -11.49 -32.18
C MET A 122 -12.99 -12.79 -32.97
N ILE A 123 -12.69 -12.70 -34.27
CA ILE A 123 -12.47 -13.86 -35.13
C ILE A 123 -11.11 -13.74 -35.78
N ASP A 124 -10.25 -14.70 -35.51
CA ASP A 124 -8.90 -14.75 -36.07
C ASP A 124 -8.92 -15.16 -37.56
N ARG A 125 -7.78 -14.93 -38.25
CA ARG A 125 -7.67 -15.25 -39.70
C ARG A 125 -7.86 -16.72 -40.03
N ASP A 126 -7.57 -17.61 -39.08
CA ASP A 126 -7.75 -19.05 -39.22
C ASP A 126 -9.19 -19.51 -38.92
N GLY A 127 -10.09 -18.57 -38.59
CA GLY A 127 -11.47 -18.83 -38.23
C GLY A 127 -11.69 -19.20 -36.77
N THR A 128 -10.69 -19.05 -35.89
CA THR A 128 -10.84 -19.19 -34.46
C THR A 128 -11.68 -18.05 -33.90
N GLU A 129 -12.72 -18.38 -33.15
CA GLU A 129 -13.65 -17.43 -32.55
C GLU A 129 -13.33 -17.26 -31.06
N HIS A 130 -13.28 -16.02 -30.59
CA HIS A 130 -13.11 -15.63 -29.20
C HIS A 130 -14.30 -14.78 -28.81
N VAL A 131 -15.24 -15.33 -28.04
CA VAL A 131 -16.48 -14.65 -27.66
C VAL A 131 -16.46 -14.35 -26.17
N ARG A 132 -16.40 -13.07 -25.81
CA ARG A 132 -16.53 -12.61 -24.43
C ARG A 132 -17.99 -12.64 -24.01
N MET A 133 -18.28 -13.38 -22.96
CA MET A 133 -19.64 -13.62 -22.45
C MET A 133 -19.76 -13.07 -21.02
N GLU A 134 -20.85 -12.39 -20.74
CA GLU A 134 -21.31 -12.13 -19.39
C GLU A 134 -22.34 -13.16 -18.97
N ARG A 135 -22.20 -13.68 -17.75
CA ARG A 135 -23.18 -14.58 -17.16
C ARG A 135 -24.33 -13.79 -16.55
N THR A 136 -25.52 -14.32 -16.65
CA THR A 136 -26.68 -13.85 -15.90
C THR A 136 -27.32 -15.03 -15.14
N TYR A 137 -28.01 -14.74 -14.04
CA TYR A 137 -28.83 -15.70 -13.30
C TYR A 137 -30.23 -15.12 -13.11
N GLU A 138 -31.28 -15.82 -13.58
CA GLU A 138 -32.64 -15.30 -13.58
C GLU A 138 -32.74 -13.87 -14.16
N GLY A 139 -31.89 -13.56 -15.15
CA GLY A 139 -31.81 -12.24 -15.78
C GLY A 139 -30.95 -11.22 -15.03
N LEU A 140 -30.50 -11.46 -13.79
CA LEU A 140 -29.60 -10.59 -13.07
C LEU A 140 -28.15 -10.79 -13.54
N PRO A 141 -27.34 -9.72 -13.71
CA PRO A 141 -25.92 -9.85 -14.00
C PRO A 141 -25.19 -10.61 -12.90
N VAL A 142 -24.23 -11.45 -13.28
CA VAL A 142 -23.34 -12.14 -12.34
C VAL A 142 -21.96 -11.45 -12.36
N ILE A 143 -21.67 -10.69 -11.34
CA ILE A 143 -20.39 -9.98 -11.18
C ILE A 143 -19.30 -11.01 -10.88
N GLY A 144 -18.27 -11.06 -11.74
CA GLY A 144 -17.23 -12.10 -11.69
C GLY A 144 -17.62 -13.40 -12.38
N GLY A 145 -18.75 -13.43 -13.08
CA GLY A 145 -19.18 -14.58 -13.87
C GLY A 145 -18.82 -14.50 -15.36
N ASP A 146 -18.03 -13.49 -15.77
CA ASP A 146 -17.61 -13.30 -17.15
C ASP A 146 -16.58 -14.37 -17.59
N MET A 147 -16.56 -14.63 -18.89
CA MET A 147 -15.67 -15.61 -19.51
C MET A 147 -15.42 -15.31 -20.98
N VAL A 148 -14.38 -15.92 -21.55
CA VAL A 148 -14.15 -15.93 -23.00
C VAL A 148 -14.26 -17.37 -23.49
N VAL A 149 -15.16 -17.61 -24.45
CA VAL A 149 -15.31 -18.90 -25.12
C VAL A 149 -14.45 -18.89 -26.36
N HIS A 150 -13.52 -19.83 -26.46
CA HIS A 150 -12.68 -20.03 -27.64
C HIS A 150 -13.21 -21.23 -28.43
N SER A 151 -13.47 -21.04 -29.72
CA SER A 151 -13.95 -22.12 -30.58
C SER A 151 -13.32 -22.05 -31.98
N HIS A 152 -13.18 -23.20 -32.62
CA HIS A 152 -12.70 -23.29 -33.98
C HIS A 152 -13.57 -24.29 -34.76
N ASN A 153 -14.05 -23.91 -35.95
CA ASN A 153 -14.96 -24.72 -36.77
C ASN A 153 -16.20 -25.25 -36.00
N GLY A 154 -16.75 -24.42 -35.10
CA GLY A 154 -17.90 -24.78 -34.26
C GLY A 154 -17.62 -25.76 -33.12
N GLN A 155 -16.35 -26.10 -32.88
CA GLN A 155 -15.91 -26.94 -31.77
C GLN A 155 -15.30 -26.09 -30.67
N LEU A 156 -15.63 -26.38 -29.41
CA LEU A 156 -15.02 -25.74 -28.23
C LEU A 156 -13.53 -26.11 -28.17
N THR A 157 -12.67 -25.07 -28.08
CA THR A 157 -11.24 -25.25 -27.91
C THR A 157 -10.82 -25.09 -26.44
N SER A 158 -11.31 -24.03 -25.80
CA SER A 158 -11.09 -23.75 -24.38
C SER A 158 -12.05 -22.68 -23.86
N ILE A 159 -12.07 -22.50 -22.54
CA ILE A 159 -12.75 -21.39 -21.87
C ILE A 159 -11.77 -20.69 -20.96
N THR A 160 -11.63 -19.38 -21.13
CA THR A 160 -10.95 -18.53 -20.15
C THR A 160 -11.99 -17.95 -19.21
N GLN A 161 -11.90 -18.27 -17.92
CA GLN A 161 -12.78 -17.77 -16.87
C GLN A 161 -12.00 -17.54 -15.58
N GLY A 162 -12.49 -16.63 -14.74
CA GLY A 162 -11.97 -16.45 -13.40
C GLY A 162 -12.35 -17.59 -12.45
N ASP A 163 -11.71 -17.65 -11.29
CA ASP A 163 -11.98 -18.67 -10.25
C ASP A 163 -13.32 -18.47 -9.51
N ASN A 164 -14.19 -17.61 -10.02
CA ASN A 164 -15.27 -17.01 -9.26
C ASN A 164 -16.55 -17.86 -9.18
N MET A 165 -16.79 -18.75 -10.13
CA MET A 165 -18.01 -19.58 -10.18
C MET A 165 -17.70 -21.06 -9.99
N ARG A 166 -17.17 -21.42 -8.82
CA ARG A 166 -16.76 -22.81 -8.50
C ARG A 166 -17.90 -23.75 -8.09
N THR A 167 -19.12 -23.25 -8.05
CA THR A 167 -20.28 -24.02 -7.59
C THR A 167 -21.49 -23.83 -8.49
N THR A 168 -22.38 -24.81 -8.52
CA THR A 168 -23.72 -24.71 -9.14
C THR A 168 -24.74 -24.08 -8.19
N LEU A 169 -24.40 -23.80 -6.94
CA LEU A 169 -25.28 -23.11 -6.01
C LEU A 169 -25.55 -21.69 -6.48
N ARG A 170 -26.77 -21.25 -6.28
CA ARG A 170 -27.24 -19.91 -6.63
C ARG A 170 -28.00 -19.30 -5.45
N PRO A 171 -27.89 -18.00 -5.22
CA PRO A 171 -28.58 -17.35 -4.12
C PRO A 171 -30.09 -17.26 -4.36
N SER A 172 -30.87 -17.18 -3.28
CA SER A 172 -32.27 -16.73 -3.36
C SER A 172 -32.29 -15.27 -3.81
N LEU A 173 -33.21 -14.95 -4.77
CA LEU A 173 -33.33 -13.59 -5.29
C LEU A 173 -34.25 -12.68 -4.46
N LYS A 174 -34.59 -13.08 -3.23
CA LYS A 174 -35.38 -12.27 -2.31
C LYS A 174 -34.45 -11.43 -1.42
N PRO A 175 -34.38 -10.10 -1.60
CA PRO A 175 -33.56 -9.26 -0.74
C PRO A 175 -34.15 -9.15 0.67
N GLY A 176 -33.30 -8.96 1.66
CA GLY A 176 -33.68 -8.69 3.05
C GLY A 176 -33.74 -7.20 3.38
N ILE A 177 -33.00 -6.35 2.61
CA ILE A 177 -33.03 -4.90 2.71
C ILE A 177 -33.61 -4.28 1.44
N SER A 178 -34.08 -3.04 1.52
CA SER A 178 -34.57 -2.31 0.35
C SER A 178 -33.43 -1.72 -0.47
N ALA A 179 -33.71 -1.39 -1.75
CA ALA A 179 -32.79 -0.68 -2.61
C ALA A 179 -32.38 0.70 -2.03
N GLU A 180 -33.30 1.39 -1.37
CA GLU A 180 -33.01 2.67 -0.71
C GLU A 180 -32.10 2.49 0.51
N GLN A 181 -32.30 1.45 1.30
CA GLN A 181 -31.39 1.12 2.40
C GLN A 181 -29.97 0.84 1.87
N ALA A 182 -29.85 0.09 0.78
CA ALA A 182 -28.55 -0.18 0.17
C ALA A 182 -27.85 1.12 -0.31
N ARG A 183 -28.59 2.08 -0.86
CA ARG A 183 -28.06 3.40 -1.23
C ARG A 183 -27.54 4.17 -0.03
N ILE A 184 -28.29 4.17 1.08
CA ILE A 184 -27.88 4.84 2.32
C ILE A 184 -26.58 4.20 2.85
N GLU A 185 -26.51 2.86 2.89
CA GLU A 185 -25.31 2.14 3.34
C GLU A 185 -24.10 2.43 2.43
N ALA A 186 -24.27 2.45 1.10
CA ALA A 186 -23.21 2.82 0.17
C ALA A 186 -22.69 4.24 0.41
N GLY A 187 -23.61 5.21 0.56
CA GLY A 187 -23.25 6.61 0.85
C GLY A 187 -22.48 6.75 2.17
N ALA A 188 -22.86 5.99 3.19
CA ALA A 188 -22.19 5.99 4.49
C ALA A 188 -20.77 5.37 4.46
N LYS A 189 -20.43 4.59 3.44
CA LYS A 189 -19.09 4.00 3.25
C LYS A 189 -18.12 4.91 2.53
N PHE A 190 -18.61 5.95 1.87
CA PHE A 190 -17.74 6.88 1.14
C PHE A 190 -17.11 7.89 2.09
N ASP A 191 -15.79 7.92 2.12
CA ASP A 191 -15.04 8.94 2.86
C ASP A 191 -14.89 10.21 2.02
N GLY A 192 -15.93 11.04 2.06
CA GLY A 192 -15.96 12.26 1.27
C GLY A 192 -17.34 12.90 1.18
N THR A 193 -17.44 13.92 0.33
CA THR A 193 -18.71 14.58 -0.01
C THR A 193 -19.34 13.88 -1.20
N VAL A 194 -20.50 13.26 -1.01
CA VAL A 194 -21.24 12.58 -2.07
C VAL A 194 -21.92 13.62 -2.97
N ALA A 195 -21.62 13.58 -4.27
CA ALA A 195 -22.28 14.42 -5.28
C ALA A 195 -23.51 13.74 -5.87
N SER A 196 -23.43 12.43 -6.14
CA SER A 196 -24.55 11.64 -6.65
C SER A 196 -24.48 10.18 -6.19
N LEU A 197 -25.67 9.55 -6.09
CA LEU A 197 -25.86 8.14 -5.86
C LEU A 197 -26.79 7.56 -6.91
N ASP A 198 -26.34 6.55 -7.63
CA ASP A 198 -27.17 5.84 -8.61
C ASP A 198 -28.28 5.02 -7.92
N PRO A 199 -29.33 4.66 -8.64
CA PRO A 199 -30.28 3.66 -8.17
C PRO A 199 -29.59 2.33 -7.91
N ALA A 200 -29.86 1.72 -6.75
CA ALA A 200 -29.32 0.39 -6.42
C ALA A 200 -29.89 -0.67 -7.38
N LYS A 201 -29.02 -1.47 -7.98
CA LYS A 201 -29.37 -2.55 -8.91
C LYS A 201 -29.07 -3.90 -8.27
N LEU A 202 -30.02 -4.84 -8.35
CA LEU A 202 -29.76 -6.22 -7.94
C LEU A 202 -28.81 -6.90 -8.92
N VAL A 203 -27.82 -7.60 -8.38
CA VAL A 203 -26.84 -8.41 -9.09
C VAL A 203 -26.55 -9.68 -8.29
N VAL A 204 -25.96 -10.68 -8.91
CA VAL A 204 -25.35 -11.81 -8.19
C VAL A 204 -23.85 -11.54 -8.09
N TYR A 205 -23.34 -11.39 -6.89
CA TYR A 205 -21.92 -11.17 -6.64
C TYR A 205 -21.21 -12.51 -6.45
N ALA A 206 -20.20 -12.79 -7.29
CA ALA A 206 -19.49 -14.06 -7.33
C ALA A 206 -17.95 -13.92 -7.36
N ARG A 207 -17.39 -12.76 -7.03
CA ARG A 207 -15.95 -12.56 -6.93
C ARG A 207 -15.39 -13.14 -5.63
N GLY A 208 -14.08 -13.34 -5.56
CA GLY A 208 -13.37 -13.77 -4.36
C GLY A 208 -13.47 -15.27 -4.05
N GLY A 209 -14.05 -16.09 -4.96
CA GLY A 209 -14.08 -17.56 -4.82
C GLY A 209 -15.04 -18.11 -3.76
N GLY A 210 -15.90 -17.25 -3.18
CA GLY A 210 -16.97 -17.63 -2.25
C GLY A 210 -18.23 -18.13 -2.97
N GLU A 211 -19.26 -18.46 -2.18
CA GLU A 211 -20.59 -18.76 -2.73
C GLU A 211 -21.22 -17.50 -3.33
N PRO A 212 -21.85 -17.61 -4.53
CA PRO A 212 -22.54 -16.49 -5.13
C PRO A 212 -23.61 -15.92 -4.21
N THR A 213 -23.59 -14.60 -4.03
CA THR A 213 -24.45 -13.88 -3.08
C THR A 213 -25.33 -12.87 -3.82
N LEU A 214 -26.60 -12.77 -3.47
CA LEU A 214 -27.45 -11.68 -3.96
C LEU A 214 -26.96 -10.36 -3.39
N ALA A 215 -26.63 -9.39 -4.24
CA ALA A 215 -26.08 -8.11 -3.84
C ALA A 215 -26.82 -6.94 -4.49
N TYR A 216 -26.71 -5.77 -3.87
CA TYR A 216 -26.99 -4.51 -4.54
C TYR A 216 -25.67 -3.90 -5.03
N GLN A 217 -25.64 -3.50 -6.29
CA GLN A 217 -24.63 -2.61 -6.85
C GLN A 217 -25.14 -1.18 -6.80
N VAL A 218 -24.36 -0.28 -6.20
CA VAL A 218 -24.67 1.15 -6.09
C VAL A 218 -23.49 1.94 -6.63
N GLY A 219 -23.71 2.72 -7.71
CA GLY A 219 -22.75 3.71 -8.19
C GLY A 219 -22.80 4.96 -7.33
N LEU A 220 -21.64 5.55 -7.09
CA LEU A 220 -21.47 6.80 -6.34
C LEU A 220 -20.44 7.68 -7.01
N GLN A 221 -20.72 8.97 -7.10
CA GLN A 221 -19.72 9.99 -7.45
C GLN A 221 -19.63 11.03 -6.33
N GLY A 222 -18.40 11.50 -6.08
CA GLY A 222 -18.16 12.46 -5.01
C GLY A 222 -16.75 13.02 -5.02
N ALA A 223 -16.44 13.84 -4.04
CA ALA A 223 -15.10 14.34 -3.76
C ALA A 223 -14.61 13.71 -2.45
N ARG A 224 -13.42 13.10 -2.46
CA ARG A 224 -12.82 12.45 -1.28
C ARG A 224 -12.41 13.48 -0.24
N ASN A 225 -12.49 13.12 1.02
CA ASN A 225 -11.92 13.93 2.09
C ASN A 225 -10.38 13.92 1.99
N GLY A 226 -9.79 15.07 2.31
CA GLY A 226 -8.34 15.25 2.34
C GLY A 226 -7.78 15.85 1.05
N ASP A 227 -7.89 15.18 -0.08
CA ASP A 227 -7.31 15.60 -1.35
C ASP A 227 -8.33 16.16 -2.36
N GLN A 228 -9.62 16.10 -2.04
CA GLN A 228 -10.71 16.50 -2.95
C GLN A 228 -10.70 15.73 -4.29
N ALA A 229 -9.97 14.62 -4.38
CA ALA A 229 -9.94 13.80 -5.59
C ALA A 229 -11.33 13.26 -5.91
N PRO A 230 -11.71 13.19 -7.20
CA PRO A 230 -12.95 12.55 -7.58
C PRO A 230 -12.98 11.09 -7.12
N GLY A 231 -14.09 10.65 -6.57
CA GLY A 231 -14.39 9.26 -6.31
C GLY A 231 -15.51 8.82 -7.25
N VAL A 232 -15.26 7.81 -8.07
CA VAL A 232 -16.26 7.17 -8.94
C VAL A 232 -16.35 5.72 -8.53
N MET A 233 -17.25 5.45 -7.58
CA MET A 233 -17.31 4.18 -6.87
C MET A 233 -18.43 3.28 -7.36
N SER A 234 -18.19 1.96 -7.37
CA SER A 234 -19.23 0.94 -7.31
C SER A 234 -19.13 0.21 -5.97
N TYR A 235 -20.18 0.27 -5.18
CA TYR A 235 -20.31 -0.51 -3.95
C TYR A 235 -21.16 -1.74 -4.21
N PHE A 236 -20.66 -2.90 -3.77
CA PHE A 236 -21.42 -4.15 -3.77
C PHE A 236 -21.78 -4.49 -2.33
N LEU A 237 -23.07 -4.55 -2.04
CA LEU A 237 -23.62 -4.76 -0.70
C LEU A 237 -24.46 -6.03 -0.68
N ASP A 238 -24.23 -6.91 0.28
CA ASP A 238 -25.09 -8.09 0.48
C ASP A 238 -26.55 -7.66 0.58
N ALA A 239 -27.38 -8.10 -0.35
CA ALA A 239 -28.77 -7.63 -0.44
C ALA A 239 -29.64 -8.14 0.73
N ARG A 240 -29.16 -9.08 1.53
CA ARG A 240 -29.87 -9.62 2.67
C ARG A 240 -29.53 -8.86 3.97
N THR A 241 -28.27 -8.46 4.14
CA THR A 241 -27.74 -7.92 5.39
C THR A 241 -27.31 -6.45 5.32
N GLY A 242 -27.03 -5.92 4.13
CA GLY A 242 -26.44 -4.60 3.93
C GLY A 242 -24.92 -4.56 4.15
N ALA A 243 -24.28 -5.70 4.43
CA ALA A 243 -22.84 -5.76 4.61
C ALA A 243 -22.10 -5.43 3.31
N LEU A 244 -21.01 -4.68 3.39
CA LEU A 244 -20.14 -4.39 2.26
C LEU A 244 -19.43 -5.68 1.81
N LEU A 245 -19.57 -6.03 0.54
CA LEU A 245 -18.85 -7.13 -0.11
C LEU A 245 -17.59 -6.61 -0.81
N GLU A 246 -17.74 -5.54 -1.58
CA GLU A 246 -16.65 -4.91 -2.32
C GLU A 246 -16.92 -3.42 -2.57
N ALA A 247 -15.87 -2.63 -2.68
CA ALA A 247 -15.90 -1.25 -3.17
C ALA A 247 -14.87 -1.10 -4.29
N GLU A 248 -15.31 -0.78 -5.50
CA GLU A 248 -14.45 -0.50 -6.64
C GLU A 248 -14.39 1.00 -6.90
N ASP A 249 -13.19 1.53 -7.09
CA ASP A 249 -13.00 2.87 -7.61
C ASP A 249 -12.72 2.82 -9.11
N HIS A 250 -13.58 3.45 -9.89
CA HIS A 250 -13.46 3.54 -11.35
C HIS A 250 -12.72 4.80 -11.80
N PHE A 251 -12.34 5.68 -10.87
CA PHE A 251 -11.55 6.86 -11.20
C PHE A 251 -10.12 6.43 -11.47
N GLN A 252 -9.81 6.24 -12.75
CA GLN A 252 -8.47 5.90 -13.20
C GLN A 252 -7.63 7.17 -13.28
N THR A 253 -6.59 7.23 -12.48
CA THR A 253 -5.61 8.32 -12.48
C THR A 253 -4.49 7.97 -13.46
N ALA A 254 -3.99 8.97 -14.18
CA ALA A 254 -2.87 8.76 -15.07
C ALA A 254 -1.56 8.94 -14.28
N ALA A 255 -0.80 7.85 -14.14
CA ALA A 255 0.56 7.91 -13.63
C ALA A 255 1.41 8.85 -14.49
N ALA A 256 2.12 9.76 -13.85
CA ALA A 256 3.03 10.69 -14.48
C ALA A 256 4.42 10.57 -13.84
N ASN A 257 5.46 10.54 -14.68
CA ASN A 257 6.83 10.55 -14.19
C ASN A 257 7.26 11.98 -13.88
N GLY A 258 7.65 12.22 -12.64
CA GLY A 258 8.14 13.50 -12.14
C GLY A 258 9.56 13.39 -11.57
N THR A 259 10.03 14.50 -11.01
CA THR A 259 11.32 14.59 -10.33
C THR A 259 11.13 15.02 -8.89
N GLY A 260 11.62 14.23 -7.93
CA GLY A 260 11.77 14.61 -6.55
C GLY A 260 13.16 15.21 -6.31
N LYS A 261 13.21 16.43 -5.80
CA LYS A 261 14.44 17.07 -5.29
C LYS A 261 14.48 16.88 -3.78
N THR A 262 15.05 15.77 -3.36
CA THR A 262 15.00 15.26 -1.99
C THR A 262 16.04 15.91 -1.07
N LEU A 263 15.92 15.72 0.23
CA LEU A 263 16.91 16.15 1.23
C LEU A 263 18.15 15.26 1.22
N THR A 264 17.95 13.94 1.04
CA THR A 264 18.97 12.93 1.35
C THR A 264 19.54 12.28 0.09
N LEU A 265 18.71 12.07 -0.94
CA LEU A 265 19.04 11.26 -2.12
C LEU A 265 19.39 12.10 -3.36
N GLY A 266 19.35 13.43 -3.28
CA GLY A 266 19.48 14.34 -4.42
C GLY A 266 18.23 14.34 -5.31
N ASN A 267 18.41 14.33 -6.63
CA ASN A 267 17.29 14.29 -7.56
C ASN A 267 16.95 12.83 -7.91
N VAL A 268 15.71 12.43 -7.65
CA VAL A 268 15.20 11.08 -7.91
C VAL A 268 13.97 11.12 -8.83
N GLY A 269 13.75 10.05 -9.58
CA GLY A 269 12.50 9.88 -10.33
C GLY A 269 11.38 9.46 -9.38
N ILE A 270 10.24 10.13 -9.44
CA ILE A 270 9.05 9.75 -8.68
C ILE A 270 7.86 9.56 -9.63
N VAL A 271 6.88 8.77 -9.20
CA VAL A 271 5.60 8.64 -9.89
C VAL A 271 4.57 9.47 -9.14
N SER A 272 3.90 10.34 -9.86
CA SER A 272 2.83 11.20 -9.36
C SER A 272 1.52 10.92 -10.12
N ASN A 273 0.45 11.54 -9.70
CA ASN A 273 -0.83 11.50 -10.38
C ASN A 273 -1.08 12.82 -11.13
N SER A 274 -1.37 12.73 -12.43
CA SER A 274 -1.82 13.88 -13.22
C SER A 274 -3.28 14.21 -12.87
N VAL A 275 -3.53 15.45 -12.51
CA VAL A 275 -4.85 15.99 -12.15
C VAL A 275 -5.16 17.23 -12.99
N SER A 276 -6.40 17.71 -12.94
CA SER A 276 -6.74 18.98 -13.59
C SER A 276 -5.93 20.13 -12.97
N GLY A 277 -5.08 20.74 -13.76
CA GLY A 277 -4.24 21.88 -13.35
C GLY A 277 -2.88 21.53 -12.77
N GLY A 278 -2.42 20.26 -12.86
CA GLY A 278 -1.08 19.89 -12.41
C GLY A 278 -0.94 18.42 -11.98
N PHE A 279 -0.24 18.21 -10.90
CA PHE A 279 0.12 16.89 -10.39
C PHE A 279 -0.06 16.81 -8.88
N GLN A 280 -0.23 15.58 -8.36
CA GLN A 280 -0.31 15.28 -6.92
C GLN A 280 0.61 14.12 -6.56
N LEU A 281 1.15 14.11 -5.34
CA LEU A 281 1.96 13.02 -4.81
C LEU A 281 1.07 11.82 -4.40
N THR A 282 0.52 11.20 -5.43
CA THR A 282 -0.19 9.92 -5.38
C THR A 282 0.46 8.99 -6.40
N ASP A 283 0.78 7.77 -6.04
CA ASP A 283 1.40 6.80 -6.96
C ASP A 283 0.39 5.76 -7.46
N PRO A 284 -0.21 5.96 -8.65
CA PRO A 284 -1.18 5.00 -9.21
C PRO A 284 -0.57 3.63 -9.52
N SER A 285 0.74 3.56 -9.72
CA SER A 285 1.45 2.32 -10.06
C SER A 285 1.71 1.42 -8.84
N ARG A 286 1.61 2.00 -7.63
CA ARG A 286 1.83 1.31 -6.34
C ARG A 286 0.63 1.47 -5.40
N GLY A 287 -0.55 1.06 -5.92
CA GLY A 287 -1.78 0.97 -5.14
C GLY A 287 -2.36 2.32 -4.71
N SER A 288 -2.05 3.39 -5.44
CA SER A 288 -2.49 4.76 -5.16
C SER A 288 -2.11 5.26 -3.76
N GLY A 289 -0.92 4.86 -3.28
CA GLY A 289 -0.33 5.43 -2.06
C GLY A 289 -0.15 6.95 -2.20
N GLN A 290 -0.42 7.69 -1.13
CA GLN A 290 -0.42 9.16 -1.15
C GLN A 290 0.56 9.73 -0.14
N THR A 291 1.21 10.85 -0.49
CA THR A 291 1.99 11.66 0.45
C THR A 291 1.30 13.01 0.66
N LEU A 292 0.97 13.33 1.91
CA LEU A 292 0.15 14.44 2.33
C LEU A 292 0.90 15.33 3.33
N ASP A 293 0.60 16.64 3.32
CA ASP A 293 1.10 17.60 4.29
C ASP A 293 0.20 17.64 5.53
N ALA A 294 0.69 17.19 6.68
CA ALA A 294 -0.01 17.27 7.96
C ALA A 294 -0.05 18.68 8.54
N ARG A 295 0.64 19.67 7.92
CA ARG A 295 0.63 21.09 8.28
C ARG A 295 1.07 21.35 9.73
N ASN A 296 2.04 20.58 10.19
CA ASN A 296 2.56 20.59 11.56
C ASN A 296 1.50 20.28 12.64
N SER A 297 0.41 19.60 12.24
CA SER A 297 -0.61 19.08 13.13
C SER A 297 -0.33 17.60 13.48
N THR A 298 -0.70 17.19 14.70
CA THR A 298 -0.77 15.76 15.06
C THR A 298 -2.11 15.11 14.66
N SER A 299 -3.06 15.91 14.17
CA SER A 299 -4.31 15.43 13.58
C SER A 299 -4.17 15.36 12.06
N THR A 300 -4.31 14.17 11.50
CA THR A 300 -4.27 13.95 10.05
C THR A 300 -5.56 14.40 9.33
N PHE A 301 -6.59 14.78 10.07
CA PHE A 301 -7.87 15.24 9.51
C PHE A 301 -7.75 16.53 8.68
N SER A 302 -6.82 17.41 9.06
CA SER A 302 -6.56 18.68 8.37
C SER A 302 -5.44 18.61 7.33
N ALA A 303 -4.92 17.42 7.06
CA ALA A 303 -3.87 17.24 6.07
C ALA A 303 -4.37 17.54 4.66
N VAL A 304 -3.47 18.05 3.83
CA VAL A 304 -3.76 18.45 2.45
C VAL A 304 -2.84 17.76 1.46
N ALA A 305 -3.31 17.58 0.23
CA ALA A 305 -2.48 17.09 -0.85
C ALA A 305 -1.43 18.14 -1.25
N PHE A 306 -0.23 17.65 -1.58
CA PHE A 306 0.72 18.46 -2.32
C PHE A 306 0.25 18.56 -3.77
N ASN A 307 0.24 19.79 -4.30
CA ASN A 307 -0.11 20.09 -5.69
C ASN A 307 1.07 20.82 -6.33
N ASP A 308 1.41 20.44 -7.54
CA ASP A 308 2.51 21.01 -8.30
C ASP A 308 2.14 21.14 -9.79
N ALA A 309 2.62 22.20 -10.45
CA ALA A 309 2.23 22.51 -11.83
C ALA A 309 3.16 21.83 -12.86
N ASP A 310 4.43 21.59 -12.52
CA ASP A 310 5.46 21.11 -13.44
C ASP A 310 6.02 19.71 -13.11
N ASN A 311 5.49 19.07 -12.06
CA ASN A 311 5.89 17.75 -11.58
C ASN A 311 7.36 17.68 -11.08
N ILE A 312 7.87 18.80 -10.54
CA ILE A 312 9.19 18.91 -9.94
C ILE A 312 9.04 19.27 -8.46
N TRP A 313 9.20 18.27 -7.59
CA TRP A 313 8.83 18.33 -6.18
C TRP A 313 10.02 18.69 -5.30
N GLY A 314 9.94 19.83 -4.62
CA GLY A 314 10.96 20.27 -3.68
C GLY A 314 12.12 21.02 -4.32
N ASN A 315 13.14 21.33 -3.48
CA ASN A 315 14.30 22.13 -3.88
C ASN A 315 15.63 21.66 -3.25
N ASN A 316 15.69 20.43 -2.75
CA ASN A 316 16.82 19.82 -2.04
C ASN A 316 17.13 20.48 -0.69
N THR A 317 16.24 21.29 -0.15
CA THR A 317 16.39 21.94 1.16
C THR A 317 15.09 21.90 1.96
N THR A 318 15.18 22.13 3.26
CA THR A 318 14.00 22.22 4.15
C THR A 318 13.17 23.49 3.96
N SER A 319 13.60 24.41 3.09
CA SER A 319 12.85 25.65 2.81
C SER A 319 11.60 25.41 1.98
N ASP A 320 11.53 24.30 1.26
CA ASP A 320 10.36 23.86 0.50
C ASP A 320 9.77 22.60 1.15
N ARG A 321 8.51 22.66 1.55
CA ARG A 321 7.81 21.55 2.21
C ARG A 321 7.69 20.31 1.31
N ALA A 322 7.59 20.50 -0.01
CA ALA A 322 7.53 19.40 -0.96
C ALA A 322 8.82 18.58 -1.02
N THR A 323 9.94 19.12 -0.51
CA THR A 323 11.21 18.37 -0.43
C THR A 323 11.10 17.15 0.47
N ALA A 324 10.64 17.31 1.72
CA ALA A 324 10.42 16.18 2.64
C ALA A 324 9.33 15.22 2.11
N ALA A 325 8.34 15.76 1.40
CA ALA A 325 7.32 14.94 0.76
C ALA A 325 7.90 14.09 -0.38
N ALA A 326 8.85 14.61 -1.15
CA ALA A 326 9.53 13.88 -2.22
C ALA A 326 10.37 12.72 -1.65
N ASP A 327 11.10 12.93 -0.54
CA ASP A 327 11.83 11.86 0.16
C ASP A 327 10.89 10.74 0.62
N ALA A 328 9.85 11.09 1.37
CA ALA A 328 8.89 10.10 1.89
C ALA A 328 8.18 9.36 0.76
N HIS A 329 7.77 10.06 -0.31
CA HIS A 329 7.10 9.47 -1.46
C HIS A 329 7.99 8.48 -2.21
N TYR A 330 9.24 8.87 -2.44
CA TYR A 330 10.25 8.00 -3.04
C TYR A 330 10.59 6.81 -2.15
N GLY A 331 10.79 7.03 -0.85
CA GLY A 331 11.11 5.97 0.10
C GLY A 331 10.03 4.89 0.18
N VAL A 332 8.75 5.29 0.16
CA VAL A 332 7.62 4.35 0.10
C VAL A 332 7.60 3.59 -1.22
N ALA A 333 7.86 4.26 -2.36
CA ALA A 333 7.91 3.63 -3.66
C ALA A 333 9.06 2.61 -3.75
N ALA A 334 10.26 2.97 -3.29
CA ALA A 334 11.43 2.09 -3.25
C ALA A 334 11.18 0.86 -2.34
N THR A 335 10.56 1.08 -1.20
CA THR A 335 10.19 -0.01 -0.27
C THR A 335 9.16 -0.96 -0.90
N TRP A 336 8.15 -0.41 -1.56
CA TRP A 336 7.19 -1.22 -2.30
C TRP A 336 7.87 -2.09 -3.35
N ASP A 337 8.75 -1.48 -4.16
CA ASP A 337 9.47 -2.18 -5.22
C ASP A 337 10.41 -3.26 -4.67
N TYR A 338 11.09 -3.00 -3.55
CA TYR A 338 11.89 -4.00 -2.86
C TYR A 338 11.05 -5.22 -2.47
N PHE A 339 9.93 -5.01 -1.76
CA PHE A 339 9.07 -6.11 -1.34
C PHE A 339 8.47 -6.87 -2.52
N LYS A 340 8.09 -6.17 -3.58
CA LYS A 340 7.52 -6.79 -4.79
C LYS A 340 8.57 -7.61 -5.56
N ASN A 341 9.75 -7.05 -5.79
CA ASN A 341 10.75 -7.66 -6.65
C ASN A 341 11.56 -8.76 -5.93
N VAL A 342 11.82 -8.58 -4.64
CA VAL A 342 12.64 -9.52 -3.85
C VAL A 342 11.79 -10.59 -3.18
N HIS A 343 10.60 -10.24 -2.72
CA HIS A 343 9.76 -11.12 -1.90
C HIS A 343 8.41 -11.45 -2.54
N ALA A 344 8.15 -11.02 -3.77
CA ALA A 344 6.88 -11.18 -4.48
C ALA A 344 5.67 -10.68 -3.65
N ARG A 345 5.88 -9.67 -2.78
CA ARG A 345 4.85 -9.08 -1.92
C ARG A 345 4.30 -7.81 -2.53
N ASN A 346 3.00 -7.74 -2.70
CA ASN A 346 2.31 -6.62 -3.34
C ASN A 346 1.79 -5.62 -2.31
N GLY A 347 2.68 -4.74 -1.82
CA GLY A 347 2.41 -3.75 -0.78
C GLY A 347 2.38 -4.31 0.65
N ILE A 348 2.09 -3.45 1.64
CA ILE A 348 2.07 -3.80 3.08
C ILE A 348 1.17 -5.00 3.37
N PHE A 349 -0.06 -4.99 2.83
CA PHE A 349 -1.07 -6.02 3.10
C PHE A 349 -1.03 -7.18 2.10
N ASN A 350 -0.13 -7.15 1.11
CA ASN A 350 -0.05 -8.11 0.01
C ASN A 350 -1.32 -8.20 -0.84
N ASP A 351 -2.08 -7.13 -0.93
CA ASP A 351 -3.35 -7.01 -1.66
C ASP A 351 -3.32 -5.92 -2.74
N GLY A 352 -2.19 -5.26 -2.94
CA GLY A 352 -2.03 -4.22 -3.94
C GLY A 352 -2.49 -2.84 -3.51
N ARG A 353 -2.97 -2.65 -2.27
CA ARG A 353 -3.35 -1.33 -1.76
C ARG A 353 -2.12 -0.55 -1.31
N GLY A 354 -2.04 0.72 -1.74
CA GLY A 354 -1.13 1.70 -1.16
C GLY A 354 -1.65 2.24 0.18
N VAL A 355 -0.78 2.97 0.88
CA VAL A 355 -1.09 3.61 2.15
C VAL A 355 -0.77 5.09 2.07
N LYS A 356 -1.30 5.87 3.04
CA LYS A 356 -0.99 7.29 3.17
C LYS A 356 0.29 7.49 3.98
N SER A 357 1.05 8.51 3.60
CA SER A 357 2.18 9.04 4.34
C SER A 357 1.90 10.50 4.66
N TYR A 358 2.09 10.90 5.90
CA TYR A 358 1.91 12.27 6.34
C TYR A 358 3.25 12.85 6.76
N VAL A 359 3.78 13.78 5.96
CA VAL A 359 4.98 14.54 6.32
C VAL A 359 4.61 15.81 7.09
N HIS A 360 5.57 16.45 7.71
CA HIS A 360 5.36 17.63 8.58
C HIS A 360 4.34 17.34 9.69
N TYR A 361 4.47 16.16 10.30
CA TYR A 361 3.61 15.73 11.38
C TYR A 361 4.10 16.32 12.72
N GLY A 362 3.21 17.08 13.39
CA GLY A 362 3.54 17.75 14.65
C GLY A 362 4.50 18.92 14.49
N SER A 363 4.82 19.59 15.59
CA SER A 363 5.81 20.67 15.65
C SER A 363 7.05 20.21 16.44
N ASN A 364 8.25 20.40 15.90
CA ASN A 364 9.49 19.89 16.48
C ASN A 364 9.39 18.40 16.88
N TYR A 365 8.71 17.63 16.05
CA TYR A 365 8.49 16.21 16.29
C TYR A 365 9.64 15.41 15.69
N PHE A 366 10.60 15.04 16.54
CA PHE A 366 11.76 14.25 16.16
C PHE A 366 11.41 12.77 16.28
N ASN A 367 10.53 12.30 15.41
CA ASN A 367 10.14 10.88 15.29
C ASN A 367 9.45 10.64 13.94
N ALA A 368 9.41 9.37 13.52
CA ALA A 368 8.53 8.85 12.51
C ALA A 368 7.68 7.74 13.13
N GLY A 369 6.69 7.19 12.44
CA GLY A 369 5.87 6.12 13.00
C GLY A 369 4.83 5.53 12.04
N TRP A 370 4.62 4.22 12.17
CA TRP A 370 3.48 3.50 11.64
C TRP A 370 2.38 3.39 12.71
N ASN A 371 1.15 3.81 12.40
CA ASN A 371 0.06 3.80 13.39
C ASN A 371 -0.94 2.64 13.21
N GLY A 372 -0.63 1.67 12.34
CA GLY A 372 -1.53 0.57 12.00
C GLY A 372 -2.29 0.78 10.69
N SER A 373 -2.30 2.00 10.13
CA SER A 373 -3.05 2.34 8.91
C SER A 373 -2.29 3.24 7.96
N TYR A 374 -1.41 4.10 8.47
CA TYR A 374 -0.63 5.07 7.70
C TYR A 374 0.70 5.39 8.40
N MET A 375 1.61 6.02 7.68
CA MET A 375 2.89 6.50 8.21
C MET A 375 2.84 7.99 8.50
N VAL A 376 3.58 8.42 9.53
CA VAL A 376 3.78 9.82 9.88
C VAL A 376 5.28 10.11 9.98
N TYR A 377 5.70 11.30 9.55
CA TYR A 377 7.08 11.75 9.56
C TYR A 377 7.15 13.17 10.11
N GLY A 378 7.88 13.36 11.20
CA GLY A 378 8.08 14.67 11.82
C GLY A 378 9.21 15.46 11.15
N ASP A 379 9.22 16.78 11.39
CA ASP A 379 10.18 17.72 10.81
C ASP A 379 11.56 17.73 11.51
N GLY A 380 11.79 16.79 12.41
CA GLY A 380 13.03 16.78 13.18
C GLY A 380 12.97 17.74 14.37
N ASP A 381 14.15 18.09 14.85
CA ASP A 381 14.36 19.06 15.92
C ASP A 381 15.28 20.17 15.42
N SER A 382 14.68 21.26 14.97
CA SER A 382 15.40 22.40 14.39
C SER A 382 16.35 23.08 15.38
N SER A 383 16.12 22.96 16.70
CA SER A 383 17.01 23.51 17.74
C SER A 383 18.37 22.82 17.77
N ASN A 384 18.42 21.55 17.36
CA ASN A 384 19.62 20.74 17.21
C ASN A 384 20.10 20.64 15.75
N GLY A 385 19.42 21.30 14.82
CA GLY A 385 19.71 21.26 13.38
C GLY A 385 19.32 19.94 12.71
N ASN A 386 18.54 19.10 13.38
CA ASN A 386 18.06 17.84 12.80
C ASN A 386 17.00 18.12 11.73
N THR A 387 17.03 17.31 10.67
CA THR A 387 16.14 17.43 9.51
C THR A 387 14.90 16.53 9.66
N PRO A 388 13.88 16.64 8.77
CA PRO A 388 12.77 15.73 8.73
C PRO A 388 13.20 14.25 8.68
N LEU A 389 12.45 13.40 9.38
CA LEU A 389 12.75 11.96 9.50
C LEU A 389 12.22 11.20 8.29
N VAL A 390 12.68 11.54 7.11
CA VAL A 390 12.21 11.01 5.81
C VAL A 390 13.33 10.29 5.03
N ALA A 391 14.45 9.96 5.68
CA ALA A 391 15.53 9.17 5.09
C ALA A 391 14.99 7.84 4.52
N LEU A 392 15.68 7.28 3.55
CA LEU A 392 15.21 6.11 2.80
C LEU A 392 15.02 4.89 3.71
N ASP A 393 15.97 4.62 4.56
CA ASP A 393 15.92 3.54 5.56
C ASP A 393 14.82 3.76 6.60
N VAL A 394 14.58 5.03 7.02
CA VAL A 394 13.46 5.39 7.93
C VAL A 394 12.12 5.12 7.25
N ALA A 395 11.94 5.52 5.98
CA ALA A 395 10.73 5.22 5.23
C ALA A 395 10.52 3.70 5.07
N GLY A 396 11.60 2.96 4.79
CA GLY A 396 11.63 1.50 4.75
C GLY A 396 11.29 0.86 6.09
N HIS A 397 11.79 1.42 7.19
CA HIS A 397 11.52 1.00 8.57
C HIS A 397 10.04 1.12 8.90
N GLU A 398 9.44 2.29 8.69
CA GLU A 398 8.03 2.52 9.01
C GLU A 398 7.08 1.63 8.18
N MET A 399 7.36 1.49 6.89
CA MET A 399 6.57 0.58 6.04
C MET A 399 6.74 -0.88 6.46
N SER A 400 7.90 -1.26 6.99
CA SER A 400 8.17 -2.61 7.50
C SER A 400 7.45 -2.92 8.81
N HIS A 401 7.15 -1.93 9.65
CA HIS A 401 6.18 -2.09 10.74
C HIS A 401 4.80 -2.48 10.21
N GLY A 402 4.38 -1.88 9.09
CA GLY A 402 3.15 -2.26 8.41
C GLY A 402 3.17 -3.71 7.92
N VAL A 403 4.27 -4.13 7.30
CA VAL A 403 4.45 -5.54 6.85
C VAL A 403 4.44 -6.49 8.04
N ASN A 404 5.11 -6.15 9.15
CA ASN A 404 5.04 -6.93 10.39
C ASN A 404 3.60 -7.02 10.91
N SER A 405 2.87 -5.91 10.96
CA SER A 405 1.46 -5.88 11.41
C SER A 405 0.56 -6.78 10.57
N ALA A 406 0.85 -6.88 9.27
CA ALA A 406 0.11 -7.71 8.31
C ALA A 406 0.57 -9.18 8.27
N THR A 407 1.59 -9.57 9.03
CA THR A 407 2.18 -10.93 9.03
C THR A 407 2.31 -11.48 10.44
N ALA A 408 3.47 -11.38 11.06
CA ALA A 408 3.73 -11.89 12.42
C ALA A 408 2.96 -11.12 13.50
N ASN A 409 2.65 -9.86 13.26
CA ASN A 409 1.98 -8.94 14.18
C ASN A 409 2.63 -8.92 15.57
N LEU A 410 3.96 -8.80 15.59
CA LEU A 410 4.76 -8.79 16.81
C LEU A 410 4.29 -7.69 17.76
N GLY A 411 4.02 -8.05 19.02
CA GLY A 411 3.66 -7.08 20.06
C GLY A 411 4.77 -6.07 20.30
N TYR A 412 4.42 -4.88 20.81
CA TYR A 412 5.36 -3.76 20.86
C TYR A 412 5.75 -3.38 22.31
N TYR A 413 4.85 -2.73 23.07
CA TYR A 413 5.14 -2.36 24.45
C TYR A 413 4.60 -3.37 25.48
N ASN A 414 5.24 -3.40 26.66
CA ASN A 414 4.84 -4.26 27.79
C ASN A 414 4.83 -5.76 27.43
N VAL A 415 5.69 -6.15 26.52
CA VAL A 415 5.96 -7.53 26.10
C VAL A 415 7.40 -7.89 26.43
N LYS A 416 7.78 -9.16 26.33
CA LYS A 416 9.19 -9.56 26.57
C LYS A 416 10.06 -9.07 25.42
N ASP A 417 10.28 -9.92 24.44
CA ASP A 417 11.24 -9.71 23.37
C ASP A 417 10.62 -9.21 22.08
N SER A 418 9.30 -9.48 21.88
CA SER A 418 8.64 -9.25 20.60
C SER A 418 8.69 -7.80 20.12
N GLY A 419 8.67 -6.82 21.05
CA GLY A 419 8.84 -5.42 20.69
C GLY A 419 10.21 -5.12 20.09
N GLY A 420 11.28 -5.66 20.68
CA GLY A 420 12.64 -5.53 20.14
C GLY A 420 12.80 -6.26 18.79
N ILE A 421 12.13 -7.40 18.61
CA ILE A 421 12.15 -8.10 17.31
C ILE A 421 11.34 -7.31 16.26
N ASN A 422 10.27 -6.64 16.65
CA ASN A 422 9.47 -5.76 15.78
C ASN A 422 10.34 -4.60 15.25
N GLU A 423 11.05 -3.91 16.15
CA GLU A 423 11.99 -2.85 15.79
C GLU A 423 13.15 -3.36 14.92
N ALA A 424 13.79 -4.47 15.34
CA ALA A 424 14.87 -5.08 14.57
C ALA A 424 14.42 -5.48 13.16
N ASN A 425 13.19 -6.00 13.03
CA ASN A 425 12.62 -6.33 11.74
C ASN A 425 12.54 -5.09 10.83
N SER A 426 12.11 -3.97 11.38
CA SER A 426 11.95 -2.72 10.65
C SER A 426 13.30 -2.12 10.27
N ASP A 427 14.27 -2.11 11.18
CA ASP A 427 15.65 -1.71 10.88
C ASP A 427 16.27 -2.59 9.78
N ILE A 428 16.16 -3.90 9.88
CA ILE A 428 16.70 -4.86 8.92
C ILE A 428 16.12 -4.64 7.51
N LEU A 429 14.81 -4.52 7.42
CA LEU A 429 14.15 -4.37 6.12
C LEU A 429 14.35 -2.97 5.54
N GLY A 430 14.38 -1.92 6.38
CA GLY A 430 14.75 -0.56 5.98
C GLY A 430 16.16 -0.50 5.37
N THR A 431 17.16 -1.02 6.08
CA THR A 431 18.54 -1.16 5.59
C THR A 431 18.61 -1.93 4.27
N LEU A 432 17.86 -3.03 4.12
CA LEU A 432 17.85 -3.80 2.88
C LEU A 432 17.19 -3.03 1.71
N VAL A 433 16.21 -2.21 1.97
CA VAL A 433 15.62 -1.29 0.98
C VAL A 433 16.67 -0.31 0.49
N GLU A 434 17.37 0.34 1.40
CA GLU A 434 18.42 1.29 1.10
C GLU A 434 19.53 0.66 0.23
N TYR A 435 20.08 -0.48 0.63
CA TYR A 435 21.02 -1.23 -0.20
C TYR A 435 20.48 -1.59 -1.58
N SER A 436 19.17 -1.83 -1.71
CA SER A 436 18.56 -2.22 -2.98
C SER A 436 18.44 -1.08 -3.98
N VAL A 437 18.37 0.15 -3.50
CA VAL A 437 18.29 1.36 -4.32
C VAL A 437 19.65 1.71 -4.92
N GLY A 438 20.73 1.54 -4.16
CA GLY A 438 22.10 1.81 -4.62
C GLY A 438 22.29 3.28 -5.00
N ASN A 439 21.74 4.23 -4.23
CA ASN A 439 21.91 5.66 -4.48
C ASN A 439 23.40 6.06 -4.31
N ALA A 440 23.86 7.00 -5.14
CA ALA A 440 25.26 7.42 -5.10
C ALA A 440 25.58 8.44 -3.98
N ILE A 441 24.55 9.17 -3.50
CA ILE A 441 24.69 10.17 -2.45
C ILE A 441 24.53 9.50 -1.08
N ASP A 442 23.48 8.70 -0.95
CA ASP A 442 23.15 7.91 0.22
C ASP A 442 23.37 6.43 -0.13
N GLN A 443 24.52 5.91 0.26
CA GLN A 443 24.90 4.53 -0.04
C GLN A 443 24.50 3.65 1.12
N GLY A 444 23.76 2.59 0.84
CA GLY A 444 23.31 1.67 1.85
C GLY A 444 24.41 1.22 2.81
N ASP A 445 24.14 1.31 4.08
CA ASP A 445 25.03 0.90 5.16
C ASP A 445 24.26 0.22 6.32
N TYR A 446 24.78 0.22 7.52
CA TYR A 446 24.15 -0.38 8.69
C TYR A 446 23.95 0.63 9.83
N LEU A 447 23.89 1.90 9.49
CA LEU A 447 23.35 2.96 10.34
C LEU A 447 21.83 3.05 10.10
N ILE A 448 21.11 3.67 10.96
CA ILE A 448 19.67 3.91 10.82
C ILE A 448 19.43 5.40 11.05
N GLY A 449 18.93 6.08 10.01
CA GLY A 449 18.55 7.50 10.04
C GLY A 449 19.73 8.42 10.31
N GLU A 450 20.89 8.17 9.73
CA GLU A 450 22.07 9.05 9.85
C GLU A 450 21.84 10.39 9.13
N GLU A 451 21.09 10.42 8.04
CA GLU A 451 20.82 11.62 7.25
C GLU A 451 19.94 12.64 7.99
N VAL A 452 19.25 12.22 9.06
CA VAL A 452 18.47 13.17 9.86
C VAL A 452 19.34 14.06 10.74
N TYR A 453 20.62 13.73 10.87
CA TYR A 453 21.55 14.51 11.65
C TYR A 453 22.44 15.40 10.77
N PRO A 454 22.65 16.68 11.15
CA PRO A 454 23.56 17.52 10.39
C PRO A 454 25.00 16.99 10.50
N ALA A 455 25.80 17.16 9.45
CA ALA A 455 27.20 16.74 9.41
C ALA A 455 28.06 17.29 10.57
N SER A 456 27.63 18.40 11.18
CA SER A 456 28.27 18.98 12.36
C SER A 456 28.21 18.10 13.61
N GLN A 457 27.27 17.14 13.66
CA GLN A 457 27.15 16.17 14.76
C GLN A 457 28.04 14.92 14.57
N GLY A 458 28.70 14.81 13.44
CA GLY A 458 29.64 13.73 13.09
C GLY A 458 29.05 12.77 12.06
N ALA A 459 29.88 12.30 11.13
CA ALA A 459 29.52 11.41 10.02
C ALA A 459 29.07 10.00 10.46
N THR A 460 29.21 9.67 11.74
CA THR A 460 28.80 8.37 12.30
C THR A 460 27.60 8.48 13.25
N LYS A 461 26.97 9.65 13.30
CA LYS A 461 25.79 9.89 14.11
C LYS A 461 24.57 9.29 13.41
N ALA A 462 23.85 8.44 14.11
CA ALA A 462 22.65 7.79 13.61
C ALA A 462 21.63 7.60 14.75
N LEU A 463 20.39 7.30 14.43
CA LEU A 463 19.39 6.90 15.42
C LEU A 463 19.80 5.59 16.09
N ARG A 464 20.26 4.62 15.30
CA ARG A 464 20.79 3.32 15.77
C ARG A 464 21.94 2.85 14.87
N THR A 465 22.71 1.90 15.39
CA THR A 465 23.80 1.25 14.66
C THR A 465 23.62 -0.26 14.73
N MET A 466 23.52 -0.94 13.59
CA MET A 466 23.17 -2.37 13.55
C MET A 466 24.34 -3.31 13.86
N PHE A 467 25.58 -2.84 13.84
CA PHE A 467 26.79 -3.65 14.10
C PHE A 467 27.40 -3.41 15.49
N LYS A 468 27.23 -2.23 16.07
CA LYS A 468 27.73 -1.86 17.40
C LYS A 468 26.66 -1.05 18.14
N GLN A 469 25.64 -1.75 18.57
CA GLN A 469 24.37 -1.18 19.04
C GLN A 469 24.54 -0.30 20.27
N ASP A 470 25.38 -0.70 21.23
CA ASP A 470 25.66 0.04 22.46
C ASP A 470 26.58 1.28 22.27
N ALA A 471 26.90 1.65 21.03
CA ALA A 471 27.61 2.90 20.73
C ALA A 471 26.83 4.15 21.17
N ASP A 472 25.49 4.07 21.22
CA ASP A 472 24.59 5.13 21.69
C ASP A 472 24.47 5.19 23.22
N GLY A 473 25.09 4.25 23.94
CA GLY A 473 25.05 4.15 25.42
C GLY A 473 23.69 3.66 25.97
N LYS A 474 22.75 3.24 25.14
CA LYS A 474 21.38 2.82 25.53
C LYS A 474 20.99 1.47 24.96
N SER A 475 21.30 1.23 23.69
CA SER A 475 20.91 0.01 22.98
C SER A 475 21.61 -1.23 23.54
N ILE A 476 20.88 -2.34 23.52
CA ILE A 476 21.35 -3.61 24.08
C ILE A 476 22.00 -4.44 22.97
N SER A 477 23.30 -4.66 23.11
CA SER A 477 24.08 -5.41 22.12
C SER A 477 23.98 -6.93 22.27
N CYS A 478 23.81 -7.43 23.51
CA CYS A 478 23.83 -8.85 23.81
C CYS A 478 22.56 -9.23 24.59
N TYR A 479 21.95 -10.33 24.17
CA TYR A 479 20.76 -10.82 24.86
C TYR A 479 21.09 -11.22 26.30
N PRO A 480 20.36 -10.69 27.30
CA PRO A 480 20.67 -10.95 28.70
C PRO A 480 20.27 -12.36 29.10
N VAL A 481 21.00 -12.94 30.05
CA VAL A 481 20.61 -14.20 30.68
C VAL A 481 19.24 -14.04 31.34
N GLY A 482 18.29 -14.92 31.01
CA GLY A 482 16.92 -14.87 31.49
C GLY A 482 15.98 -14.00 30.66
N GLY A 483 16.48 -13.33 29.58
CA GLY A 483 15.68 -12.54 28.66
C GLY A 483 15.25 -11.19 29.19
N PHE A 484 14.40 -10.48 28.43
CA PHE A 484 13.85 -9.19 28.82
C PHE A 484 12.61 -9.34 29.69
N SER A 485 12.46 -8.46 30.68
CA SER A 485 11.26 -8.37 31.51
C SER A 485 10.19 -7.53 30.80
N ALA A 486 8.97 -8.07 30.66
CA ALA A 486 7.86 -7.36 30.04
C ALA A 486 7.56 -5.99 30.67
N SER A 487 7.67 -5.86 32.00
CA SER A 487 7.42 -4.60 32.70
C SER A 487 8.46 -3.51 32.42
N LEU A 488 9.64 -3.88 31.92
CA LEU A 488 10.72 -2.96 31.60
C LEU A 488 10.77 -2.58 30.12
N THR A 489 9.91 -3.17 29.29
CA THR A 489 9.76 -2.87 27.86
C THR A 489 8.69 -1.81 27.57
N ALA A 490 8.30 -1.05 28.59
CA ALA A 490 7.45 0.12 28.42
C ALA A 490 8.18 1.23 27.65
N ARG A 491 7.41 2.14 27.05
CA ARG A 491 7.96 3.30 26.32
C ARG A 491 8.89 4.11 27.23
N GLY A 492 10.12 4.33 26.74
CA GLY A 492 11.16 5.05 27.51
C GLY A 492 11.71 4.28 28.71
N GLY A 493 11.30 3.01 28.88
CA GLY A 493 11.84 2.12 29.92
C GLY A 493 13.23 1.59 29.57
N LYS A 494 13.88 0.93 30.55
CA LYS A 494 15.23 0.37 30.36
C LYS A 494 15.35 -0.57 29.15
N TYR A 495 14.27 -1.27 28.83
CA TYR A 495 14.17 -2.24 27.73
C TYR A 495 13.13 -1.80 26.70
N ASP A 496 13.06 -0.50 26.42
CA ASP A 496 12.26 0.01 25.33
C ASP A 496 12.57 -0.77 24.03
N PRO A 497 11.59 -1.10 23.19
CA PRO A 497 11.79 -1.82 21.93
C PRO A 497 12.93 -1.30 21.07
N HIS A 498 13.09 0.02 20.95
CA HIS A 498 14.20 0.63 20.20
C HIS A 498 15.58 0.26 20.74
N PHE A 499 15.71 0.01 22.05
CA PHE A 499 16.99 -0.40 22.64
C PHE A 499 17.20 -1.91 22.58
N THR A 500 16.13 -2.70 22.72
CA THR A 500 16.21 -4.15 22.69
C THR A 500 16.30 -4.72 21.27
N SER A 501 16.00 -3.91 20.23
CA SER A 501 16.21 -4.25 18.82
C SER A 501 17.65 -4.61 18.49
N GLY A 502 18.59 -4.05 19.25
CA GLY A 502 20.02 -4.26 19.02
C GLY A 502 20.45 -5.73 19.01
N VAL A 503 19.75 -6.61 19.73
CA VAL A 503 20.02 -8.07 19.70
C VAL A 503 19.70 -8.66 18.31
N GLY A 504 18.56 -8.31 17.74
CA GLY A 504 18.14 -8.74 16.40
C GLY A 504 18.99 -8.12 15.31
N ASN A 505 19.28 -6.83 15.41
CA ASN A 505 20.15 -6.10 14.50
C ASN A 505 21.55 -6.74 14.42
N ARG A 506 22.15 -7.07 15.59
CA ARG A 506 23.43 -7.77 15.66
C ARG A 506 23.38 -9.13 14.98
N ALA A 507 22.37 -9.93 15.30
CA ALA A 507 22.22 -11.24 14.69
C ALA A 507 22.14 -11.13 13.16
N PHE A 508 21.33 -10.20 12.65
CA PHE A 508 21.18 -9.98 11.21
C PHE A 508 22.46 -9.47 10.55
N PHE A 509 23.14 -8.49 11.16
CA PHE A 509 24.43 -8.02 10.66
C PHE A 509 25.43 -9.17 10.52
N LEU A 510 25.51 -10.04 11.54
CA LEU A 510 26.39 -11.19 11.52
C LEU A 510 25.95 -12.26 10.50
N PHE A 511 24.64 -12.41 10.19
CA PHE A 511 24.21 -13.25 9.08
C PHE A 511 24.75 -12.72 7.76
N ALA A 512 24.58 -11.43 7.53
CA ALA A 512 24.87 -10.80 6.25
C ALA A 512 26.39 -10.64 6.02
N GLU A 513 27.10 -10.04 6.98
CA GLU A 513 28.47 -9.56 6.80
C GLU A 513 29.49 -10.38 7.62
N GLY A 514 29.02 -11.18 8.57
CA GLY A 514 29.91 -11.83 9.53
C GLY A 514 30.55 -10.84 10.49
N VAL A 515 31.77 -11.13 10.92
CA VAL A 515 32.53 -10.24 11.81
C VAL A 515 33.42 -9.23 11.04
N THR A 516 32.92 -8.75 9.90
CA THR A 516 33.59 -7.72 9.10
C THR A 516 33.11 -6.34 9.60
N PRO A 517 33.99 -5.50 10.16
CA PRO A 517 33.60 -4.15 10.59
C PRO A 517 33.08 -3.34 9.41
N GLN A 518 32.05 -2.51 9.67
CA GLN A 518 31.54 -1.54 8.72
C GLN A 518 32.66 -0.56 8.30
N ALA A 519 32.72 -0.21 7.03
CA ALA A 519 33.67 0.77 6.51
C ALA A 519 33.49 2.12 7.25
N GLY A 520 34.60 2.80 7.54
CA GLY A 520 34.60 4.05 8.33
C GLY A 520 34.61 3.87 9.84
N PHE A 521 34.49 2.63 10.35
CA PHE A 521 34.52 2.33 11.79
C PHE A 521 35.70 1.46 12.19
N ASN A 522 36.30 1.78 13.34
CA ASN A 522 37.51 1.10 13.86
C ASN A 522 37.19 0.10 14.99
N TYR A 523 36.13 -0.70 14.83
CA TYR A 523 35.80 -1.77 15.77
C TYR A 523 36.58 -3.04 15.46
N THR A 524 37.05 -3.71 16.52
CA THR A 524 37.65 -5.04 16.39
C THR A 524 36.55 -6.12 16.19
N LYS A 525 36.88 -7.24 15.57
CA LYS A 525 35.95 -8.37 15.42
C LYS A 525 35.36 -8.82 16.76
N ALA A 526 36.16 -8.80 17.84
CA ALA A 526 35.69 -9.17 19.18
C ALA A 526 34.62 -8.23 19.75
N GLN A 527 34.58 -6.96 19.33
CA GLN A 527 33.56 -5.99 19.75
C GLN A 527 32.22 -6.19 19.05
N LEU A 528 32.20 -6.94 17.94
CA LEU A 528 31.00 -7.24 17.18
C LEU A 528 30.24 -8.47 17.69
N VAL A 529 30.79 -9.22 18.65
CA VAL A 529 30.23 -10.48 19.14
C VAL A 529 30.17 -10.54 20.66
N CYS A 530 29.24 -11.31 21.22
CA CYS A 530 29.06 -11.48 22.66
C CYS A 530 29.74 -12.73 23.23
N ASN A 531 30.16 -13.67 22.37
CA ASN A 531 30.71 -14.98 22.74
C ASN A 531 32.15 -15.20 22.27
N ASN A 532 32.85 -14.16 21.82
CA ASN A 532 34.19 -14.21 21.25
C ASN A 532 34.35 -15.05 19.97
N ASP A 533 33.27 -15.41 19.27
CA ASP A 533 33.36 -16.08 17.96
C ASP A 533 33.72 -15.09 16.85
N THR A 534 34.98 -14.77 16.70
CA THR A 534 35.52 -13.82 15.71
C THR A 534 35.75 -14.45 14.32
N THR A 535 35.17 -15.61 14.05
CA THR A 535 35.40 -16.38 12.80
C THR A 535 34.14 -16.51 11.95
N ILE A 536 33.03 -15.85 12.29
CA ILE A 536 31.80 -15.88 11.53
C ILE A 536 32.03 -15.19 10.18
N VAL A 537 31.71 -15.91 9.11
CA VAL A 537 31.68 -15.41 7.73
C VAL A 537 30.22 -15.21 7.33
N GLY A 538 29.88 -14.02 6.84
CA GLY A 538 28.53 -13.71 6.40
C GLY A 538 28.12 -14.46 5.13
N ILE A 539 26.81 -14.64 4.96
CA ILE A 539 26.21 -15.31 3.80
C ILE A 539 25.73 -14.34 2.71
N GLY A 540 25.96 -13.04 2.93
CA GLY A 540 25.52 -11.95 2.07
C GLY A 540 24.07 -11.51 2.34
N ARG A 541 23.80 -10.23 2.11
CA ARG A 541 22.51 -9.55 2.40
C ARG A 541 21.30 -10.22 1.74
N ALA A 542 21.44 -10.66 0.49
CA ALA A 542 20.33 -11.29 -0.22
C ALA A 542 19.83 -12.58 0.46
N LYS A 543 20.76 -13.46 0.86
CA LYS A 543 20.41 -14.70 1.58
C LYS A 543 19.92 -14.40 2.99
N ALA A 544 20.58 -13.49 3.69
CA ALA A 544 20.19 -13.06 5.04
C ALA A 544 18.77 -12.47 5.04
N GLY A 545 18.46 -11.58 4.10
CA GLY A 545 17.12 -10.98 3.93
C GLY A 545 16.05 -12.01 3.59
N ALA A 546 16.34 -12.97 2.69
CA ALA A 546 15.42 -14.06 2.35
C ALA A 546 15.09 -14.94 3.58
N ILE A 547 16.09 -15.26 4.40
CA ILE A 547 15.91 -16.04 5.64
C ILE A 547 15.05 -15.24 6.63
N TRP A 548 15.37 -13.96 6.85
CA TRP A 548 14.64 -13.12 7.79
C TRP A 548 13.17 -12.93 7.38
N TYR A 549 12.92 -12.55 6.14
CA TYR A 549 11.57 -12.37 5.62
C TYR A 549 10.75 -13.67 5.67
N ARG A 550 11.36 -14.81 5.36
CA ARG A 550 10.69 -16.11 5.49
C ARG A 550 10.36 -16.41 6.95
N ALA A 551 11.27 -16.11 7.88
CA ALA A 551 11.01 -16.29 9.31
C ALA A 551 9.86 -15.39 9.78
N LEU A 552 9.85 -14.12 9.41
CA LEU A 552 8.77 -13.16 9.71
C LEU A 552 7.42 -13.67 9.23
N THR A 553 7.35 -14.17 7.98
CA THR A 553 6.08 -14.50 7.34
C THR A 553 5.59 -15.93 7.60
N ARG A 554 6.44 -16.82 8.15
CA ARG A 554 6.13 -18.24 8.31
C ARG A 554 6.24 -18.75 9.74
N TYR A 555 7.11 -18.16 10.57
CA TYR A 555 7.50 -18.74 11.86
C TYR A 555 7.29 -17.80 13.04
N PHE A 556 7.34 -16.48 12.82
CA PHE A 556 7.10 -15.53 13.90
C PHE A 556 5.60 -15.35 14.16
N VAL A 557 5.28 -15.13 15.43
CA VAL A 557 3.94 -14.83 15.93
C VAL A 557 4.02 -13.63 16.87
N SER A 558 2.89 -13.08 17.28
CA SER A 558 2.81 -11.83 18.05
C SER A 558 3.60 -11.81 19.36
N SER A 559 3.89 -12.97 19.95
CA SER A 559 4.63 -13.11 21.21
C SER A 559 6.03 -13.73 21.02
N THR A 560 6.55 -13.80 19.80
CA THR A 560 7.87 -14.39 19.51
C THR A 560 8.94 -13.77 20.38
N THR A 561 9.71 -14.62 21.07
CA THR A 561 10.89 -14.26 21.85
C THR A 561 12.18 -14.41 21.02
N TYR A 562 13.29 -13.83 21.45
CA TYR A 562 14.58 -13.98 20.75
C TYR A 562 15.01 -15.45 20.56
N PRO A 563 14.90 -16.35 21.57
CA PRO A 563 15.14 -17.78 21.34
C PRO A 563 14.20 -18.40 20.28
N GLN A 564 12.95 -17.97 20.22
CA GLN A 564 12.01 -18.41 19.18
C GLN A 564 12.33 -17.79 17.82
N ALA A 565 12.79 -16.53 17.78
CA ALA A 565 13.27 -15.91 16.53
C ALA A 565 14.50 -16.63 15.96
N ARG A 566 15.43 -17.05 16.84
CA ARG A 566 16.53 -17.94 16.46
C ARG A 566 16.01 -19.23 15.85
N ALA A 567 15.10 -19.92 16.51
CA ALA A 567 14.51 -21.17 16.00
C ALA A 567 13.80 -20.94 14.65
N GLY A 568 13.01 -19.88 14.52
CA GLY A 568 12.30 -19.54 13.27
C GLY A 568 13.25 -19.20 12.11
N THR A 569 14.32 -18.47 12.36
CA THR A 569 15.33 -18.16 11.33
C THR A 569 16.15 -19.39 10.93
N LEU A 570 16.45 -20.28 11.86
CA LEU A 570 17.09 -21.56 11.56
C LEU A 570 16.19 -22.44 10.68
N GLN A 571 14.90 -22.51 11.00
CA GLN A 571 13.95 -23.25 10.18
C GLN A 571 13.82 -22.61 8.79
N ALA A 572 13.79 -21.29 8.70
CA ALA A 572 13.77 -20.57 7.42
C ALA A 572 15.05 -20.85 6.60
N ALA A 573 16.21 -20.90 7.24
CA ALA A 573 17.47 -21.27 6.58
C ALA A 573 17.46 -22.73 6.09
N ALA A 574 16.92 -23.65 6.91
CA ALA A 574 16.76 -25.05 6.53
C ALA A 574 15.83 -25.22 5.31
N ASP A 575 14.71 -24.49 5.29
CA ASP A 575 13.75 -24.52 4.18
C ASP A 575 14.33 -24.01 2.86
N LEU A 576 15.15 -22.96 2.92
CA LEU A 576 15.69 -22.31 1.72
C LEU A 576 16.97 -22.96 1.21
N TYR A 577 17.81 -23.47 2.11
CA TYR A 577 19.18 -23.91 1.78
C TYR A 577 19.51 -25.32 2.25
N GLY A 578 18.66 -25.95 3.02
CA GLY A 578 18.84 -27.27 3.58
C GLY A 578 19.35 -27.23 5.03
N ASN A 579 18.93 -28.25 5.80
CA ASN A 579 19.37 -28.42 7.18
C ASN A 579 20.89 -28.70 7.20
N GLY A 580 21.61 -27.98 8.08
CA GLY A 580 23.07 -28.11 8.19
C GLY A 580 23.88 -27.44 7.08
N SER A 581 23.21 -26.68 6.17
CA SER A 581 23.90 -25.85 5.16
C SER A 581 24.81 -24.79 5.80
N THR A 582 25.67 -24.17 5.00
CA THR A 582 26.50 -23.04 5.46
C THR A 582 25.63 -21.91 5.99
N GLU A 583 24.52 -21.63 5.32
CA GLU A 583 23.54 -20.61 5.73
C GLU A 583 22.93 -20.93 7.10
N TYR A 584 22.48 -22.17 7.30
CA TYR A 584 21.96 -22.64 8.58
C TYR A 584 22.98 -22.49 9.71
N GLN A 585 24.22 -22.93 9.47
CA GLN A 585 25.29 -22.85 10.46
C GLN A 585 25.68 -21.41 10.78
N THR A 586 25.73 -20.52 9.77
CA THR A 586 26.02 -19.09 9.98
C THR A 586 24.92 -18.44 10.82
N VAL A 587 23.64 -18.71 10.54
CA VAL A 587 22.52 -18.22 11.35
C VAL A 587 22.63 -18.70 12.80
N ALA A 588 22.92 -19.97 13.03
CA ALA A 588 23.09 -20.52 14.39
C ALA A 588 24.22 -19.84 15.16
N ARG A 589 25.37 -19.65 14.52
CA ARG A 589 26.55 -18.99 15.13
C ARG A 589 26.29 -17.52 15.41
N ALA A 590 25.65 -16.82 14.47
CA ALA A 590 25.35 -15.39 14.62
C ALA A 590 24.38 -15.10 15.78
N TRP A 591 23.34 -15.91 15.95
CA TRP A 591 22.47 -15.81 17.12
C TRP A 591 23.23 -16.08 18.44
N SER A 592 24.06 -17.10 18.46
CA SER A 592 24.92 -17.36 19.65
C SER A 592 25.87 -16.19 19.91
N ALA A 593 26.38 -15.54 18.85
CA ALA A 593 27.22 -14.36 18.95
C ALA A 593 26.44 -13.09 19.35
N ALA A 594 25.12 -13.08 19.25
CA ALA A 594 24.23 -12.08 19.83
C ALA A 594 23.76 -12.44 21.26
N GLY A 595 24.23 -13.56 21.83
CA GLY A 595 23.87 -14.05 23.16
C GLY A 595 22.61 -14.90 23.22
N VAL A 596 22.02 -15.28 22.09
CA VAL A 596 20.80 -16.11 21.99
C VAL A 596 21.19 -17.55 21.66
N ASN A 597 21.06 -18.46 22.61
CA ASN A 597 21.42 -19.88 22.50
C ASN A 597 20.21 -20.81 22.46
#